data_9d2d40ed5a3f3f2f9b9f9252b2f14a68
#
_entry.id   9d2d40ed5a3f3f2f9b9f9252b2f14a68
#
_cell.length_a   1.000
_cell.length_b   1.000
_cell.length_c   1.000
_cell.angle_alpha   90.00
_cell.angle_beta   90.00
_cell.angle_gamma   90.00
#
_symmetry.space_group_name_H-M   'P 1'
#
loop_
_entity.id
_entity.type
_entity.pdbx_description
1 polymer ?
#
loop_
_entity_poly.entity_id
_entity_poly.type
_entity_poly.pdbx_seq_one_letter_code
_entity_poly.pdbx_strand_id
1 'polypeptide(L)'
;MSKHLTLTDRAIIEKYLAQDMSFSFIAKRLNRSATTISREIKNHRCFVNGFRYTSNDCINYRSCLRRNICDQESIYTCSHRCKTCTEFDCKSLCSQYISAHCPLLDKPPYVCTRCPNEKTCKRNHAYYTAHRA
;
A
#
# COMPACT_ATOMS: atom_id res chain seq x y z
N MET A 1 -1.74 -31.67 14.11
CA MET A 1 -1.95 -30.73 13.00
C MET A 1 -1.34 -29.37 13.34
N SER A 2 -0.46 -28.88 12.52
CA SER A 2 0.16 -27.58 12.76
C SER A 2 -0.86 -26.46 12.48
N LYS A 3 -0.98 -25.55 13.42
CA LYS A 3 -1.83 -24.35 13.25
C LYS A 3 -1.10 -23.23 12.51
N HIS A 4 0.19 -23.37 12.31
CA HIS A 4 1.03 -22.36 11.68
C HIS A 4 1.43 -22.78 10.29
N LEU A 5 1.52 -21.79 9.40
CA LEU A 5 2.02 -22.02 8.06
C LEU A 5 3.53 -22.17 8.10
N THR A 6 4.04 -23.19 7.42
CA THR A 6 5.47 -23.42 7.29
C THR A 6 6.06 -22.54 6.19
N LEU A 7 7.40 -22.48 6.12
CA LEU A 7 8.07 -21.78 5.00
C LEU A 7 7.66 -22.38 3.65
N THR A 8 7.52 -23.70 3.59
CA THR A 8 7.06 -24.39 2.38
C THR A 8 5.65 -23.94 1.99
N ASP A 9 4.73 -23.87 2.96
CA ASP A 9 3.37 -23.38 2.72
C ASP A 9 3.39 -21.95 2.19
N ARG A 10 4.21 -21.09 2.76
CA ARG A 10 4.36 -19.69 2.36
C ARG A 10 4.94 -19.55 0.96
N ALA A 11 5.91 -20.41 0.61
CA ALA A 11 6.47 -20.44 -0.74
C ALA A 11 5.40 -20.83 -1.78
N ILE A 12 4.51 -21.74 -1.42
CA ILE A 12 3.40 -22.14 -2.27
C ILE A 12 2.41 -20.99 -2.45
N ILE A 13 2.10 -20.24 -1.38
CA ILE A 13 1.25 -19.06 -1.46
C ILE A 13 1.86 -18.03 -2.41
N GLU A 14 3.13 -17.72 -2.24
CA GLU A 14 3.85 -16.77 -3.10
C GLU A 14 3.79 -17.19 -4.57
N LYS A 15 4.05 -18.46 -4.86
CA LYS A 15 3.99 -19.03 -6.20
C LYS A 15 2.62 -18.87 -6.85
N TYR A 16 1.57 -19.22 -6.11
CA TYR A 16 0.21 -19.15 -6.66
C TYR A 16 -0.31 -17.73 -6.80
N LEU A 17 0.14 -16.80 -5.96
CA LEU A 17 -0.16 -15.39 -6.16
C LEU A 17 0.43 -14.88 -7.48
N ALA A 18 1.64 -15.30 -7.81
CA ALA A 18 2.29 -14.95 -9.07
C ALA A 18 1.56 -15.55 -10.29
N GLN A 19 0.81 -16.64 -10.09
CA GLN A 19 0.01 -17.28 -11.12
C GLN A 19 -1.44 -16.79 -11.13
N ASP A 20 -1.77 -15.77 -10.35
CA ASP A 20 -3.11 -15.18 -10.25
C ASP A 20 -4.19 -16.19 -9.79
N MET A 21 -3.80 -17.10 -8.90
CA MET A 21 -4.73 -18.07 -8.34
C MET A 21 -5.54 -17.46 -7.20
N SER A 22 -6.80 -17.89 -7.06
CA SER A 22 -7.67 -17.39 -6.00
C SER A 22 -7.26 -17.93 -4.63
N PHE A 23 -7.68 -17.23 -3.57
CA PHE A 23 -7.44 -17.70 -2.20
C PHE A 23 -8.09 -19.05 -1.94
N SER A 24 -9.27 -19.30 -2.51
CA SER A 24 -9.93 -20.60 -2.39
C SER A 24 -9.10 -21.73 -3.00
N PHE A 25 -8.48 -21.47 -4.16
CA PHE A 25 -7.60 -22.44 -4.81
C PHE A 25 -6.38 -22.75 -3.94
N ILE A 26 -5.73 -21.70 -3.43
CA ILE A 26 -4.55 -21.82 -2.57
C ILE A 26 -4.91 -22.58 -1.29
N ALA A 27 -6.04 -22.23 -0.69
CA ALA A 27 -6.51 -22.86 0.54
C ALA A 27 -6.73 -24.36 0.36
N LYS A 28 -7.33 -24.78 -0.75
CA LYS A 28 -7.53 -26.21 -1.07
C LYS A 28 -6.21 -26.94 -1.21
N ARG A 29 -5.23 -26.31 -1.86
CA ARG A 29 -3.90 -26.91 -2.07
C ARG A 29 -3.15 -27.10 -0.76
N LEU A 30 -3.34 -26.21 0.19
CA LEU A 30 -2.65 -26.25 1.50
C LEU A 30 -3.50 -26.90 2.60
N ASN A 31 -4.71 -27.32 2.27
CA ASN A 31 -5.66 -27.87 3.24
C ASN A 31 -5.91 -26.89 4.39
N ARG A 32 -6.14 -25.63 4.05
CA ARG A 32 -6.44 -24.54 4.99
C ARG A 32 -7.70 -23.82 4.55
N SER A 33 -8.25 -22.96 5.41
CA SER A 33 -9.38 -22.13 5.02
C SER A 33 -8.92 -20.93 4.19
N ALA A 34 -9.79 -20.42 3.33
CA ALA A 34 -9.52 -19.21 2.56
C ALA A 34 -9.27 -18.01 3.47
N THR A 35 -9.95 -17.96 4.62
CA THR A 35 -9.74 -16.91 5.62
C THR A 35 -8.31 -16.93 6.16
N THR A 36 -7.75 -18.13 6.39
CA THR A 36 -6.36 -18.28 6.85
C THR A 36 -5.39 -17.71 5.81
N ILE A 37 -5.61 -18.02 4.53
CA ILE A 37 -4.76 -17.52 3.45
C ILE A 37 -4.86 -15.99 3.35
N SER A 38 -6.08 -15.45 3.39
CA SER A 38 -6.32 -14.02 3.35
C SER A 38 -5.60 -13.29 4.47
N ARG A 39 -5.70 -13.79 5.71
CA ARG A 39 -5.04 -13.21 6.87
C ARG A 39 -3.52 -13.28 6.78
N GLU A 40 -3.00 -14.41 6.31
CA GLU A 40 -1.55 -14.58 6.15
C GLU A 40 -1.00 -13.52 5.20
N ILE A 41 -1.60 -13.34 4.04
CA ILE A 41 -1.15 -12.38 3.04
C ILE A 41 -1.26 -10.95 3.57
N LYS A 42 -2.40 -10.59 4.12
CA LYS A 42 -2.67 -9.24 4.62
C LYS A 42 -1.74 -8.85 5.76
N ASN A 43 -1.48 -9.78 6.70
CA ASN A 43 -0.68 -9.49 7.89
C ASN A 43 0.82 -9.56 7.65
N HIS A 44 1.27 -10.27 6.62
CA HIS A 44 2.69 -10.51 6.38
C HIS A 44 3.20 -9.95 5.04
N ARG A 45 2.36 -9.22 4.32
CA ARG A 45 2.83 -8.49 3.14
C ARG A 45 3.82 -7.40 3.53
N CYS A 46 4.77 -7.12 2.63
CA CYS A 46 5.76 -6.08 2.84
C CYS A 46 5.53 -4.94 1.86
N PHE A 47 5.59 -3.71 2.36
CA PHE A 47 5.48 -2.52 1.52
C PHE A 47 6.87 -2.08 1.07
N VAL A 48 6.98 -1.68 -0.19
CA VAL A 48 8.20 -1.14 -0.77
C VAL A 48 7.94 0.29 -1.26
N ASN A 49 8.98 1.11 -1.25
CA ASN A 49 8.91 2.54 -1.59
C ASN A 49 7.91 3.31 -0.73
N GLY A 50 7.72 2.83 0.51
CA GLY A 50 6.71 3.37 1.40
C GLY A 50 7.00 4.78 1.87
N PHE A 51 6.00 5.65 1.78
CA PHE A 51 5.98 6.87 2.55
C PHE A 51 5.75 6.49 4.00
N ARG A 52 6.68 6.91 4.86
CA ARG A 52 6.60 6.52 6.27
C ARG A 52 5.83 7.54 7.05
N TYR A 53 4.97 7.10 7.91
CA TYR A 53 4.58 7.69 9.19
C TYR A 53 4.41 9.22 9.26
N THR A 54 4.20 9.88 8.14
CA THR A 54 3.78 11.28 8.14
C THR A 54 2.30 11.34 7.83
N SER A 55 1.61 12.34 8.35
CA SER A 55 0.23 12.58 8.03
C SER A 55 0.03 12.90 6.55
N ASN A 56 1.09 13.31 5.87
CA ASN A 56 1.08 13.63 4.45
C ASN A 56 1.74 12.50 3.66
N ASP A 57 0.90 11.64 3.06
CA ASP A 57 1.33 10.51 2.23
C ASP A 57 1.16 10.78 0.74
N CYS A 58 1.13 12.05 0.32
CA CYS A 58 1.00 12.40 -1.09
C CYS A 58 2.19 11.90 -1.92
N ILE A 59 1.90 11.28 -3.08
CA ILE A 59 2.95 10.78 -3.98
C ILE A 59 3.85 11.90 -4.50
N ASN A 60 3.38 13.15 -4.47
CA ASN A 60 4.11 14.32 -4.91
C ASN A 60 4.89 15.01 -3.79
N TYR A 61 4.92 14.43 -2.60
CA TYR A 61 5.48 15.06 -1.41
C TYR A 61 6.92 15.59 -1.63
N ARG A 62 7.78 14.78 -2.21
CA ARG A 62 9.20 15.15 -2.36
C ARG A 62 9.40 16.31 -3.31
N SER A 63 8.61 16.40 -4.37
CA SER A 63 8.75 17.43 -5.40
C SER A 63 7.80 18.60 -5.24
N CYS A 64 6.87 18.53 -4.27
CA CYS A 64 5.85 19.57 -4.10
C CYS A 64 6.45 20.85 -3.52
N LEU A 65 6.22 21.97 -4.23
CA LEU A 65 6.70 23.30 -3.82
C LEU A 65 5.55 24.24 -3.46
N ARG A 66 4.34 23.75 -3.37
CA ARG A 66 3.15 24.58 -3.19
C ARG A 66 3.11 25.27 -1.84
N ARG A 67 2.56 26.48 -1.85
CA ARG A 67 2.36 27.33 -0.66
C ARG A 67 0.96 27.92 -0.72
N ASN A 68 0.44 28.34 0.41
CA ASN A 68 -0.85 29.07 0.54
C ASN A 68 -2.06 28.31 -0.02
N ILE A 69 -2.05 26.99 -0.03
CA ILE A 69 -3.24 26.24 -0.49
C ILE A 69 -4.42 26.37 0.48
N CYS A 70 -4.14 26.71 1.73
CA CYS A 70 -5.16 26.88 2.77
C CYS A 70 -5.92 28.21 2.63
N ASP A 71 -5.31 29.20 1.98
CA ASP A 71 -5.92 30.51 1.78
C ASP A 71 -5.40 31.12 0.48
N GLN A 72 -6.15 30.91 -0.60
CA GLN A 72 -5.77 31.38 -1.93
C GLN A 72 -5.91 32.89 -2.08
N GLU A 73 -6.65 33.54 -1.19
CA GLU A 73 -6.83 35.00 -1.21
C GLU A 73 -5.82 35.71 -0.31
N SER A 74 -4.95 34.98 0.35
CA SER A 74 -3.96 35.60 1.23
C SER A 74 -2.99 36.47 0.46
N ILE A 75 -2.78 37.68 0.98
CA ILE A 75 -1.77 38.61 0.45
C ILE A 75 -0.36 38.24 0.89
N TYR A 76 -0.25 37.32 1.83
CA TYR A 76 1.03 36.85 2.36
C TYR A 76 1.41 35.50 1.75
N THR A 77 2.67 35.39 1.35
CA THR A 77 3.22 34.09 0.95
C THR A 77 3.77 33.39 2.20
N CYS A 78 3.35 32.16 2.43
CA CYS A 78 3.89 31.36 3.52
C CYS A 78 5.40 31.21 3.38
N SER A 79 6.12 31.30 4.49
CA SER A 79 7.56 31.08 4.53
C SER A 79 7.92 29.60 4.36
N HIS A 80 6.96 28.71 4.60
CA HIS A 80 7.14 27.26 4.48
C HIS A 80 6.20 26.67 3.42
N ARG A 81 6.52 25.47 2.96
CA ARG A 81 5.70 24.76 1.99
C ARG A 81 4.53 24.10 2.70
N CYS A 82 3.39 23.98 1.99
CA CYS A 82 2.17 23.41 2.56
C CYS A 82 2.36 21.96 2.99
N LYS A 83 3.22 21.21 2.32
CA LYS A 83 3.45 19.79 2.64
C LYS A 83 3.98 19.56 4.06
N THR A 84 4.61 20.55 4.67
CA THR A 84 5.15 20.46 6.04
C THR A 84 4.34 21.26 7.05
N CYS A 85 3.23 21.86 6.61
CA CYS A 85 2.38 22.66 7.49
C CYS A 85 1.70 21.79 8.54
N THR A 86 1.76 22.24 9.82
CA THR A 86 1.12 21.53 10.93
C THR A 86 -0.29 22.05 11.24
N GLU A 87 -0.65 23.22 10.71
CA GLU A 87 -1.95 23.85 10.98
C GLU A 87 -3.04 23.37 10.02
N PHE A 88 -2.67 23.09 8.77
CA PHE A 88 -3.62 22.73 7.72
C PHE A 88 -3.15 21.46 7.02
N ASP A 89 -4.12 20.65 6.65
CA ASP A 89 -3.88 19.33 6.05
C ASP A 89 -4.00 19.40 4.52
N CYS A 90 -2.92 19.09 3.82
CA CYS A 90 -2.93 19.01 2.36
C CYS A 90 -3.99 18.04 1.83
N LYS A 91 -4.23 16.94 2.55
CA LYS A 91 -5.19 15.93 2.15
C LYS A 91 -6.59 16.51 1.95
N SER A 92 -6.96 17.45 2.82
CA SER A 92 -8.28 18.10 2.76
C SER A 92 -8.34 19.26 1.77
N LEU A 93 -7.23 19.94 1.55
CA LEU A 93 -7.20 21.22 0.87
C LEU A 93 -6.64 21.17 -0.55
N CYS A 94 -5.70 20.29 -0.81
CA CYS A 94 -5.03 20.23 -2.12
C CYS A 94 -5.81 19.35 -3.09
N SER A 95 -6.27 19.94 -4.20
CA SER A 95 -6.99 19.19 -5.24
C SER A 95 -6.10 18.19 -5.98
N GLN A 96 -4.79 18.36 -5.90
CA GLN A 96 -3.80 17.49 -6.55
C GLN A 96 -3.20 16.45 -5.60
N TYR A 97 -3.73 16.35 -4.40
CA TYR A 97 -3.28 15.36 -3.42
C TYR A 97 -3.63 13.95 -3.88
N ILE A 98 -2.64 13.08 -3.94
CA ILE A 98 -2.83 11.67 -4.27
C ILE A 98 -2.15 10.85 -3.19
N SER A 99 -2.95 10.12 -2.42
CA SER A 99 -2.42 9.25 -1.36
C SER A 99 -1.50 8.19 -1.94
N ALA A 100 -0.38 7.94 -1.26
CA ALA A 100 0.52 6.86 -1.62
C ALA A 100 -0.09 5.48 -1.35
N HIS A 101 -1.09 5.41 -0.47
CA HIS A 101 -1.81 4.16 -0.23
C HIS A 101 -2.78 3.87 -1.37
N CYS A 102 -2.62 2.71 -2.00
CA CYS A 102 -3.52 2.28 -3.06
C CYS A 102 -4.75 1.60 -2.47
N PRO A 103 -5.98 2.10 -2.76
CA PRO A 103 -7.21 1.49 -2.24
C PRO A 103 -7.39 0.03 -2.65
N LEU A 104 -6.81 -0.40 -3.77
CA LEU A 104 -6.88 -1.79 -4.21
C LEU A 104 -6.16 -2.74 -3.26
N LEU A 105 -5.23 -2.23 -2.45
CA LEU A 105 -4.52 -3.04 -1.45
C LEU A 105 -5.39 -3.34 -0.22
N ASP A 106 -6.55 -2.71 -0.10
CA ASP A 106 -7.53 -3.01 0.95
C ASP A 106 -8.46 -4.14 0.55
N LYS A 107 -8.32 -4.62 -0.68
CA LYS A 107 -9.13 -5.71 -1.25
C LYS A 107 -8.23 -6.88 -1.66
N PRO A 108 -8.77 -8.12 -1.69
CA PRO A 108 -7.98 -9.25 -2.17
C PRO A 108 -7.45 -9.01 -3.58
N PRO A 109 -6.23 -9.41 -3.89
CA PRO A 109 -5.29 -10.24 -3.09
C PRO A 109 -4.38 -9.46 -2.14
N TYR A 110 -4.62 -8.18 -1.86
CA TYR A 110 -3.88 -7.33 -0.93
C TYR A 110 -2.42 -7.05 -1.31
N VAL A 111 -2.01 -7.43 -2.50
CA VAL A 111 -0.65 -7.23 -3.01
C VAL A 111 -0.68 -6.70 -4.44
N CYS A 112 0.44 -6.12 -4.88
CA CYS A 112 0.56 -5.57 -6.23
C CYS A 112 0.90 -6.62 -7.28
N THR A 113 1.21 -7.84 -6.87
CA THR A 113 1.48 -8.95 -7.78
C THR A 113 0.32 -9.09 -8.76
N ARG A 114 0.62 -9.10 -10.06
CA ARG A 114 -0.38 -9.20 -11.14
C ARG A 114 -1.25 -7.96 -11.35
N CYS A 115 -0.93 -6.84 -10.69
CA CYS A 115 -1.60 -5.58 -10.97
C CYS A 115 -1.18 -5.06 -12.35
N PRO A 116 -2.14 -4.69 -13.23
CA PRO A 116 -1.79 -4.22 -14.57
C PRO A 116 -0.93 -2.95 -14.57
N ASN A 117 -1.05 -2.13 -13.53
CA ASN A 117 -0.36 -0.85 -13.42
C ASN A 117 0.91 -0.91 -12.56
N GLU A 118 1.35 -2.11 -12.18
CA GLU A 118 2.47 -2.29 -11.24
C GLU A 118 3.72 -1.51 -11.65
N LYS A 119 4.09 -1.56 -12.93
CA LYS A 119 5.33 -0.94 -13.42
C LYS A 119 5.29 0.58 -13.47
N THR A 120 4.11 1.16 -13.61
CA THR A 120 3.95 2.61 -13.78
C THR A 120 3.38 3.29 -12.54
N CYS A 121 2.88 2.53 -11.58
CA CYS A 121 2.25 3.06 -10.37
C CYS A 121 3.29 3.68 -9.44
N LYS A 122 3.02 4.93 -9.03
CA LYS A 122 3.90 5.68 -8.09
C LYS A 122 3.47 5.56 -6.64
N ARG A 123 2.38 4.85 -6.38
CA ARG A 123 1.90 4.62 -5.02
C ARG A 123 2.75 3.55 -4.33
N ASN A 124 2.57 3.37 -3.03
CA ASN A 124 3.25 2.32 -2.29
C ASN A 124 2.84 0.96 -2.83
N HIS A 125 3.80 0.07 -3.00
CA HIS A 125 3.56 -1.28 -3.47
C HIS A 125 3.65 -2.25 -2.31
N ALA A 126 2.85 -3.31 -2.35
CA ALA A 126 2.88 -4.37 -1.36
C ALA A 126 3.09 -5.71 -2.04
N TYR A 127 3.93 -6.54 -1.45
CA TYR A 127 4.24 -7.87 -1.96
C TYR A 127 4.29 -8.88 -0.82
N TYR A 128 3.90 -10.10 -1.12
CA TYR A 128 4.04 -11.22 -0.21
C TYR A 128 5.24 -12.08 -0.63
N THR A 129 6.20 -12.25 0.27
CA THR A 129 7.36 -13.11 0.04
C THR A 129 7.49 -14.07 1.20
N ALA A 130 7.77 -15.35 0.91
CA ALA A 130 7.83 -16.39 1.92
C ALA A 130 8.90 -16.10 2.98
N HIS A 131 10.04 -15.58 2.57
CA HIS A 131 11.15 -15.31 3.49
C HIS A 131 10.90 -14.17 4.47
N ARG A 132 9.99 -13.25 4.15
CA ARG A 132 9.66 -12.11 5.01
C ARG A 132 8.37 -12.27 5.77
N ALA A 133 7.64 -13.31 5.45
CA ALA A 133 6.36 -13.58 6.09
C ALA A 133 6.52 -14.13 7.53
#